data_66f00fc4e0e1a195429513e5f631ed9a
#
_entry.id   66f00fc4e0e1a195429513e5f631ed9a
#
_cell.length_a   1.000
_cell.length_b   1.000
_cell.length_c   1.000
_cell.angle_alpha   90.00
_cell.angle_beta   90.00
_cell.angle_gamma   90.00
#
_symmetry.space_group_name_H-M   'P 1'
#
loop_
_entity.id
_entity.type
_entity.pdbx_description
1 polymer ?
#
loop_
_entity_poly.entity_id
_entity_poly.type
_entity_poly.pdbx_seq_one_letter_code
_entity_poly.pdbx_strand_id
1 'polypeptide(L)'
;MSDLRQLTAADFDATIASGVVLVDFWATWCGPCKMQLPILEKIAPDYAGRATIAKLNIEDDANKSVAVKFGIRSIPTLLLFKDGKLLQTLVGLQTEQILRQALDAVV
;
A
#
# COMPACT_ATOMS: atom_id res chain seq x y z
N MET A 1 17.88 -6.20 2.10
CA MET A 1 16.47 -6.54 2.27
C MET A 1 15.61 -5.30 2.01
N SER A 2 14.47 -5.48 1.42
CA SER A 2 13.56 -4.38 1.17
C SER A 2 12.72 -4.07 2.43
N ASP A 3 12.54 -2.77 2.71
CA ASP A 3 11.59 -2.33 3.74
C ASP A 3 10.14 -2.30 3.21
N LEU A 4 9.94 -2.60 1.94
CA LEU A 4 8.63 -2.75 1.34
C LEU A 4 8.06 -4.12 1.74
N ARG A 5 7.03 -4.10 2.58
CA ARG A 5 6.47 -5.31 3.16
C ARG A 5 5.44 -5.94 2.23
N GLN A 6 5.50 -7.25 2.06
CA GLN A 6 4.49 -7.97 1.28
C GLN A 6 3.43 -8.52 2.23
N LEU A 7 2.17 -8.10 2.01
CA LEU A 7 1.04 -8.55 2.80
C LEU A 7 0.24 -9.64 2.07
N THR A 8 -0.51 -10.38 2.84
CA THR A 8 -1.52 -11.31 2.36
C THR A 8 -2.84 -11.03 3.09
N ALA A 9 -3.92 -11.66 2.63
CA ALA A 9 -5.21 -11.56 3.32
C ALA A 9 -5.11 -11.99 4.78
N ALA A 10 -4.21 -12.94 5.09
CA ALA A 10 -4.08 -13.49 6.43
C ALA A 10 -3.53 -12.49 7.44
N ASP A 11 -2.63 -11.57 7.01
CA ASP A 11 -2.00 -10.61 7.92
C ASP A 11 -2.46 -9.17 7.72
N PHE A 12 -3.35 -8.93 6.77
CA PHE A 12 -3.78 -7.58 6.40
C PHE A 12 -4.41 -6.83 7.59
N ASP A 13 -5.43 -7.41 8.21
CA ASP A 13 -6.17 -6.74 9.29
C ASP A 13 -5.27 -6.42 10.46
N ALA A 14 -4.42 -7.35 10.87
CA ALA A 14 -3.49 -7.13 11.98
C ALA A 14 -2.47 -6.04 11.65
N THR A 15 -2.03 -5.97 10.39
CA THR A 15 -1.03 -4.99 9.97
C THR A 15 -1.60 -3.57 9.99
N ILE A 16 -2.82 -3.36 9.48
CA ILE A 16 -3.40 -2.02 9.41
C ILE A 16 -3.95 -1.55 10.77
N ALA A 17 -4.07 -2.43 11.76
CA ALA A 17 -4.74 -2.15 13.02
C ALA A 17 -4.07 -1.05 13.83
N SER A 18 -2.77 -0.85 13.70
CA SER A 18 -2.04 0.17 14.48
C SER A 18 -0.98 0.86 13.62
N GLY A 19 -0.76 2.14 13.95
CA GLY A 19 0.23 2.97 13.27
C GLY A 19 -0.21 3.40 11.87
N VAL A 20 0.72 4.01 11.16
CA VAL A 20 0.52 4.47 9.78
C VAL A 20 0.92 3.35 8.82
N VAL A 21 0.02 2.98 7.90
CA VAL A 21 0.25 1.90 6.94
C VAL A 21 -0.23 2.34 5.57
N LEU A 22 0.66 2.27 4.59
CA LEU A 22 0.35 2.50 3.18
C LEU A 22 0.37 1.15 2.47
N VAL A 23 -0.73 0.78 1.80
CA VAL A 23 -0.83 -0.50 1.09
C VAL A 23 -1.09 -0.26 -0.38
N ASP A 24 -0.22 -0.77 -1.24
CA ASP A 24 -0.35 -0.75 -2.71
C ASP A 24 -0.97 -2.07 -3.19
N PHE A 25 -2.15 -1.98 -3.78
CA PHE A 25 -2.84 -3.12 -4.41
C PHE A 25 -2.37 -3.23 -5.85
N TRP A 26 -1.77 -4.35 -6.23
CA TRP A 26 -1.08 -4.50 -7.50
C TRP A 26 -1.21 -5.91 -8.08
N ALA A 27 -0.79 -6.07 -9.35
CA ALA A 27 -0.69 -7.37 -9.99
C ALA A 27 0.53 -7.41 -10.91
N THR A 28 1.06 -8.59 -11.15
CA THR A 28 2.29 -8.76 -11.93
C THR A 28 2.12 -8.38 -13.40
N TRP A 29 0.89 -8.47 -13.94
CA TRP A 29 0.58 -8.14 -15.34
C TRP A 29 0.30 -6.65 -15.57
N CYS A 30 0.28 -5.86 -14.52
CA CYS A 30 -0.09 -4.45 -14.57
C CYS A 30 1.16 -3.57 -14.75
N GLY A 31 1.29 -2.92 -15.90
CA GLY A 31 2.45 -2.06 -16.20
C GLY A 31 2.65 -0.92 -15.20
N PRO A 32 1.63 -0.07 -14.96
CA PRO A 32 1.75 1.02 -13.97
C PRO A 32 2.05 0.51 -12.57
N CYS A 33 1.52 -0.66 -12.19
CA CYS A 33 1.82 -1.26 -10.89
C CYS A 33 3.32 -1.54 -10.75
N LYS A 34 3.94 -2.05 -11.81
CA LYS A 34 5.38 -2.36 -11.79
C LYS A 34 6.22 -1.09 -11.73
N MET A 35 5.71 0.03 -12.24
CA MET A 35 6.37 1.34 -12.11
C MET A 35 6.24 1.89 -10.70
N GLN A 36 5.16 1.58 -10.00
CA GLN A 36 4.94 2.03 -8.63
C GLN A 36 5.89 1.38 -7.63
N LEU A 37 6.24 0.11 -7.85
CA LEU A 37 7.04 -0.65 -6.90
C LEU A 37 8.43 -0.03 -6.63
N PRO A 38 9.21 0.39 -7.64
CA PRO A 38 10.51 1.03 -7.38
C PRO A 38 10.39 2.31 -6.55
N ILE A 39 9.32 3.07 -6.75
CA ILE A 39 9.07 4.28 -5.95
C ILE A 39 8.84 3.92 -4.50
N LEU A 40 8.01 2.91 -4.24
CA LEU A 40 7.76 2.42 -2.88
C LEU A 40 9.03 1.86 -2.25
N GLU A 41 9.83 1.10 -2.98
CA GLU A 41 11.10 0.58 -2.51
C GLU A 41 12.07 1.69 -2.10
N LYS A 42 12.06 2.79 -2.86
CA LYS A 42 12.90 3.95 -2.59
C LYS A 42 12.50 4.66 -1.31
N ILE A 43 11.20 4.88 -1.09
CA ILE A 43 10.73 5.66 0.06
C ILE A 43 10.62 4.85 1.35
N ALA A 44 10.40 3.53 1.25
CA ALA A 44 10.13 2.71 2.43
C ALA A 44 11.20 2.82 3.53
N PRO A 45 12.52 2.80 3.24
CA PRO A 45 13.52 2.94 4.28
C PRO A 45 13.42 4.25 5.06
N ASP A 46 12.99 5.33 4.40
CA ASP A 46 12.90 6.65 5.04
C ASP A 46 11.79 6.70 6.11
N TYR A 47 10.82 5.79 6.02
CA TYR A 47 9.71 5.74 6.97
C TYR A 47 9.83 4.58 7.96
N ALA A 48 10.91 3.82 7.93
CA ALA A 48 11.12 2.72 8.86
C ALA A 48 11.00 3.21 10.31
N GLY A 49 10.18 2.51 11.10
CA GLY A 49 9.89 2.89 12.48
C GLY A 49 8.80 3.95 12.64
N ARG A 50 8.35 4.59 11.55
CA ARG A 50 7.31 5.63 11.58
C ARG A 50 6.06 5.22 10.81
N ALA A 51 6.23 4.42 9.76
CA ALA A 51 5.14 3.93 8.93
C ALA A 51 5.52 2.58 8.34
N THR A 52 4.52 1.77 8.03
CA THR A 52 4.68 0.54 7.26
C THR A 52 4.31 0.81 5.82
N ILE A 53 5.23 0.56 4.90
CA ILE A 53 4.98 0.65 3.46
C ILE A 53 4.85 -0.78 2.96
N ALA A 54 3.71 -1.09 2.33
CA ALA A 54 3.37 -2.46 2.00
C ALA A 54 2.73 -2.58 0.63
N LYS A 55 2.73 -3.80 0.10
CA LYS A 55 2.04 -4.15 -1.15
C LYS A 55 1.21 -5.41 -0.94
N LEU A 56 0.12 -5.53 -1.68
CA LEU A 56 -0.73 -6.71 -1.67
C LEU A 56 -1.05 -7.10 -3.11
N ASN A 57 -0.63 -8.31 -3.50
CA ASN A 57 -0.88 -8.82 -4.85
C ASN A 57 -2.30 -9.38 -4.92
N ILE A 58 -3.14 -8.81 -5.80
CA ILE A 58 -4.54 -9.19 -5.92
C ILE A 58 -4.80 -10.44 -6.78
N GLU A 59 -3.74 -11.06 -7.32
CA GLU A 59 -3.91 -12.25 -8.17
C GLU A 59 -4.33 -13.49 -7.38
N ASP A 60 -3.96 -13.55 -6.11
CA ASP A 60 -4.44 -14.59 -5.19
C ASP A 60 -5.89 -14.30 -4.79
N ASP A 61 -6.75 -15.33 -4.81
CA ASP A 61 -8.19 -15.17 -4.57
C ASP A 61 -8.48 -14.62 -3.18
N ALA A 62 -7.75 -15.06 -2.16
CA ALA A 62 -7.94 -14.54 -0.80
C ALA A 62 -7.57 -13.05 -0.74
N ASN A 63 -6.49 -12.65 -1.40
CA ASN A 63 -6.07 -11.25 -1.47
C ASN A 63 -7.05 -10.41 -2.27
N LYS A 64 -7.62 -10.98 -3.35
CA LYS A 64 -8.63 -10.30 -4.15
C LYS A 64 -9.85 -9.92 -3.31
N SER A 65 -10.22 -10.75 -2.35
CA SER A 65 -11.34 -10.45 -1.47
C SER A 65 -11.08 -9.21 -0.60
N VAL A 66 -9.83 -8.95 -0.25
CA VAL A 66 -9.47 -7.71 0.46
C VAL A 66 -9.69 -6.49 -0.45
N ALA A 67 -9.29 -6.58 -1.72
CA ALA A 67 -9.53 -5.51 -2.68
C ALA A 67 -11.03 -5.23 -2.86
N VAL A 68 -11.83 -6.28 -2.95
CA VAL A 68 -13.30 -6.16 -3.06
C VAL A 68 -13.87 -5.46 -1.83
N LYS A 69 -13.40 -5.81 -0.65
CA LYS A 69 -13.85 -5.21 0.61
C LYS A 69 -13.67 -3.69 0.62
N PHE A 70 -12.61 -3.18 0.03
CA PHE A 70 -12.33 -1.75 -0.02
C PHE A 70 -12.82 -1.08 -1.32
N GLY A 71 -13.56 -1.79 -2.15
CA GLY A 71 -14.14 -1.24 -3.37
C GLY A 71 -13.12 -0.87 -4.43
N ILE A 72 -11.97 -1.56 -4.45
CA ILE A 72 -10.91 -1.29 -5.41
C ILE A 72 -11.32 -1.83 -6.78
N ARG A 73 -11.35 -0.94 -7.78
CA ARG A 73 -11.80 -1.27 -9.14
C ARG A 73 -10.68 -1.23 -10.16
N SER A 74 -9.59 -0.55 -9.85
CA SER A 74 -8.45 -0.40 -10.74
C SER A 74 -7.17 -0.50 -9.94
N ILE A 75 -6.08 -0.86 -10.59
CA ILE A 75 -4.76 -0.98 -9.98
C ILE A 75 -3.72 -0.21 -10.80
N PRO A 76 -2.69 0.37 -10.17
CA PRO A 76 -2.50 0.36 -8.73
C PRO A 76 -3.50 1.26 -8.01
N THR A 77 -3.89 0.89 -6.83
CA THR A 77 -4.60 1.74 -5.88
C THR A 77 -3.90 1.61 -4.55
N LEU A 78 -3.58 2.74 -3.92
CA LEU A 78 -2.90 2.76 -2.64
C LEU A 78 -3.84 3.27 -1.57
N LEU A 79 -3.92 2.54 -0.46
CA LEU A 79 -4.74 2.90 0.69
C LEU A 79 -3.84 3.32 1.84
N LEU A 80 -4.14 4.46 2.45
CA LEU A 80 -3.41 4.97 3.61
C LEU A 80 -4.28 4.84 4.84
N PHE A 81 -3.77 4.07 5.83
CA PHE A 81 -4.46 3.83 7.10
C PHE A 81 -3.70 4.45 8.26
N LYS A 82 -4.42 4.83 9.29
CA LYS A 82 -3.84 5.16 10.59
C LYS A 82 -4.69 4.54 11.69
N ASP A 83 -4.06 3.68 12.49
CA ASP A 83 -4.71 2.97 13.59
C ASP A 83 -6.00 2.26 13.17
N GLY A 84 -5.95 1.58 12.04
CA GLY A 84 -7.04 0.81 11.47
C GLY A 84 -8.04 1.62 10.64
N LYS A 85 -7.91 2.94 10.61
CA LYS A 85 -8.84 3.82 9.91
C LYS A 85 -8.30 4.21 8.54
N LEU A 86 -9.11 4.03 7.50
CA LEU A 86 -8.77 4.47 6.15
C LEU A 86 -8.84 6.00 6.07
N LEU A 87 -7.70 6.63 5.80
CA LEU A 87 -7.60 8.09 5.70
C LEU A 87 -7.68 8.58 4.26
N GLN A 88 -7.06 7.85 3.32
CA GLN A 88 -6.93 8.32 1.95
C GLN A 88 -6.85 7.15 0.98
N THR A 89 -7.47 7.33 -0.17
CA THR A 89 -7.41 6.40 -1.31
C THR A 89 -6.74 7.12 -2.47
N LEU A 90 -5.63 6.56 -2.96
CA LEU A 90 -4.87 7.12 -4.07
C LEU A 90 -4.99 6.16 -5.27
N VAL A 91 -5.72 6.58 -6.30
CA VAL A 91 -6.00 5.75 -7.47
C VAL A 91 -4.98 6.04 -8.58
N GLY A 92 -4.38 4.99 -9.11
CA GLY A 92 -3.39 5.09 -10.19
C GLY A 92 -1.98 5.31 -9.67
N LEU A 93 -1.04 5.41 -10.63
CA LEU A 93 0.38 5.60 -10.33
C LEU A 93 0.60 6.94 -9.61
N GLN A 94 1.26 6.88 -8.47
CA GLN A 94 1.53 8.04 -7.63
C GLN A 94 3.03 8.39 -7.66
N THR A 95 3.33 9.68 -7.74
CA THR A 95 4.71 10.15 -7.69
C THR A 95 5.28 10.03 -6.29
N GLU A 96 6.60 9.97 -6.20
CA GLU A 96 7.30 9.99 -4.91
C GLU A 96 6.87 11.17 -4.05
N GLN A 97 6.76 12.37 -4.67
CA GLN A 97 6.38 13.59 -3.96
C GLN A 97 4.99 13.49 -3.35
N ILE A 98 4.01 12.97 -4.09
CA ILE A 98 2.64 12.80 -3.59
C ILE A 98 2.61 11.82 -2.43
N LEU A 99 3.33 10.70 -2.55
CA LEU A 99 3.38 9.71 -1.49
C LEU A 99 4.03 10.26 -0.22
N ARG A 100 5.13 10.99 -0.36
CA ARG A 100 5.79 11.62 0.79
C ARG A 100 4.89 12.65 1.46
N GLN A 101 4.19 13.47 0.69
CA GLN A 101 3.25 14.44 1.25
C GLN A 101 2.15 13.77 2.05
N ALA A 102 1.57 12.68 1.51
CA ALA A 102 0.51 11.96 2.19
C ALA A 102 1.00 11.34 3.51
N LEU A 103 2.18 10.70 3.49
CA LEU A 103 2.76 10.07 4.67
C LEU A 103 3.19 11.10 5.72
N ASP A 104 3.88 12.14 5.31
CA ASP A 104 4.40 13.15 6.21
C ASP A 104 3.30 13.89 6.97
N ALA A 105 2.10 13.94 6.40
CA ALA A 105 0.96 14.59 7.04
C ALA A 105 0.43 13.79 8.24
N VAL A 106 0.74 12.50 8.35
CA VAL A 106 0.12 11.62 9.35
C VAL A 106 1.10 10.84 10.22
N VAL A 107 2.38 10.78 9.85
CA VAL A 107 3.40 10.10 10.68
C VAL A 107 3.86 10.94 11.87
#